data_450638f9226026548891e34c0c243cda
#
_entry.id   450638f9226026548891e34c0c243cda
#
_cell.length_a   1.000
_cell.length_b   1.000
_cell.length_c   1.000
_cell.angle_alpha   90.00
_cell.angle_beta   90.00
_cell.angle_gamma   90.00
#
_symmetry.space_group_name_H-M   'P 1'
#
loop_
_entity.id
_entity.type
_entity.pdbx_description
1 polymer ?
#
loop_
_entity_poly.entity_id
_entity_poly.type
_entity_poly.pdbx_seq_one_letter_code
_entity_poly.pdbx_strand_id
1 'polypeptide(L)'
;MYKNLIKILIVTLFTLIPNLSIASAEISKIINNYNINVIFLRHAIAPGYGDPNNFKLGDCNTQRNLNFEGIEQAKMIGNYFRINKIKFSEILSSEWCRCLDTISNMDIGKWKEFEGLNSFFQNYSDKSLVTKLLYKKLNTIKDEELILMVTHQVVIAQITGISPSSGGMVLYSTLNGKSKNIVINYK
;
A
#
# COMPACT_ATOMS: atom_id res chain seq x y z
N MET A 1 12.45 73.26 12.01
CA MET A 1 13.19 72.02 12.34
C MET A 1 12.25 70.83 12.21
N TYR A 2 12.22 70.20 11.05
CA TYR A 2 11.41 68.98 10.85
C TYR A 2 12.33 67.78 10.87
N LYS A 3 12.11 66.87 11.85
CA LYS A 3 12.78 65.56 11.91
C LYS A 3 12.00 64.57 11.10
N ASN A 4 12.55 64.13 9.99
CA ASN A 4 12.02 63.02 9.17
C ASN A 4 12.23 61.69 9.88
N LEU A 5 11.13 61.06 10.30
CA LEU A 5 11.13 59.66 10.73
C LEU A 5 10.96 58.78 9.49
N ILE A 6 12.02 58.13 9.07
CA ILE A 6 11.97 57.05 8.07
C ILE A 6 11.48 55.78 8.80
N LYS A 7 10.26 55.39 8.53
CA LYS A 7 9.73 54.07 8.96
C LYS A 7 10.26 53.01 7.98
N ILE A 8 11.21 52.22 8.46
CA ILE A 8 11.65 51.02 7.72
C ILE A 8 10.57 49.94 7.89
N LEU A 9 9.86 49.62 6.82
CA LEU A 9 8.91 48.53 6.75
C LEU A 9 9.69 47.25 6.46
N ILE A 10 9.96 46.43 7.50
CA ILE A 10 10.54 45.11 7.31
C ILE A 10 9.41 44.18 6.85
N VAL A 11 9.40 43.89 5.54
CA VAL A 11 8.55 42.85 4.96
C VAL A 11 9.23 41.51 5.24
N THR A 12 8.78 40.80 6.25
CA THR A 12 9.16 39.40 6.47
C THR A 12 8.45 38.51 5.43
N LEU A 13 9.22 38.17 4.41
CA LEU A 13 8.79 37.16 3.42
C LEU A 13 8.80 35.79 4.09
N PHE A 14 7.63 35.34 4.56
CA PHE A 14 7.44 34.00 5.07
C PHE A 14 7.48 33.04 3.88
N THR A 15 8.63 32.47 3.60
CA THR A 15 8.75 31.37 2.61
C THR A 15 8.06 30.14 3.19
N LEU A 16 6.83 29.87 2.74
CA LEU A 16 6.19 28.57 2.91
C LEU A 16 7.04 27.53 2.15
N ILE A 17 7.97 26.90 2.84
CA ILE A 17 8.66 25.72 2.31
C ILE A 17 7.64 24.58 2.42
N PRO A 18 7.17 24.01 1.32
CA PRO A 18 6.23 22.88 1.40
C PRO A 18 6.94 21.67 2.01
N ASN A 19 6.46 21.18 3.14
CA ASN A 19 6.91 19.97 3.81
C ASN A 19 6.69 18.67 2.98
N LEU A 20 6.31 18.80 1.72
CA LEU A 20 6.03 17.66 0.82
C LEU A 20 7.29 16.90 0.37
N SER A 21 8.47 17.53 0.45
CA SER A 21 9.70 16.97 -0.11
C SER A 21 10.38 15.92 0.79
N ILE A 22 10.10 15.92 2.09
CA ILE A 22 10.81 15.05 3.04
C ILE A 22 10.27 13.62 3.03
N ALA A 23 8.96 13.43 2.90
CA ALA A 23 8.34 12.10 2.89
C ALA A 23 8.68 11.29 1.62
N SER A 24 8.82 11.94 0.46
CA SER A 24 9.15 11.27 -0.81
C SER A 24 10.57 10.71 -0.82
N ALA A 25 11.50 11.44 -0.24
CA ALA A 25 12.88 10.99 -0.12
C ALA A 25 13.04 9.82 0.86
N GLU A 26 12.10 9.64 1.79
CA GLU A 26 12.21 8.61 2.83
C GLU A 26 11.87 7.21 2.31
N ILE A 27 10.72 7.00 1.63
CA ILE A 27 10.36 5.67 1.14
C ILE A 27 11.34 5.17 0.07
N SER A 28 11.76 6.05 -0.85
CA SER A 28 12.75 5.69 -1.89
C SER A 28 14.09 5.32 -1.29
N LYS A 29 14.55 6.02 -0.25
CA LYS A 29 15.76 5.67 0.51
C LYS A 29 15.62 4.31 1.20
N ILE A 30 14.45 4.04 1.80
CA ILE A 30 14.22 2.74 2.44
C ILE A 30 14.24 1.63 1.40
N ILE A 31 13.56 1.79 0.26
CA ILE A 31 13.56 0.82 -0.83
C ILE A 31 15.00 0.49 -1.25
N ASN A 32 15.82 1.51 -1.50
CA ASN A 32 17.20 1.32 -1.95
C ASN A 32 18.11 0.73 -0.85
N ASN A 33 18.05 1.28 0.37
CA ASN A 33 18.95 0.88 1.46
C ASN A 33 18.70 -0.55 1.97
N TYR A 34 17.47 -1.07 1.80
CA TYR A 34 17.10 -2.41 2.27
C TYR A 34 16.89 -3.40 1.12
N ASN A 35 17.21 -3.03 -0.13
CA ASN A 35 16.97 -3.83 -1.32
C ASN A 35 15.51 -4.34 -1.38
N ILE A 36 14.57 -3.44 -1.16
CA ILE A 36 13.14 -3.76 -1.20
C ILE A 36 12.70 -3.94 -2.65
N ASN A 37 12.13 -5.09 -2.96
CA ASN A 37 11.58 -5.39 -4.28
C ASN A 37 10.11 -5.83 -4.24
N VAL A 38 9.48 -5.87 -3.05
CA VAL A 38 8.06 -6.11 -2.87
C VAL A 38 7.48 -5.12 -1.87
N ILE A 39 6.33 -4.55 -2.22
CA ILE A 39 5.46 -3.83 -1.28
C ILE A 39 4.18 -4.64 -1.12
N PHE A 40 3.99 -5.24 0.04
CA PHE A 40 2.70 -5.79 0.43
C PHE A 40 1.81 -4.67 0.96
N LEU A 41 0.62 -4.52 0.39
CA LEU A 41 -0.40 -3.57 0.84
C LEU A 41 -1.62 -4.36 1.33
N ARG A 42 -2.00 -4.20 2.60
CA ARG A 42 -3.30 -4.68 3.04
C ARG A 42 -4.39 -3.83 2.40
N HIS A 43 -5.46 -4.47 1.91
CA HIS A 43 -6.63 -3.77 1.37
C HIS A 43 -7.07 -2.61 2.29
N ALA A 44 -7.67 -1.59 1.72
CA ALA A 44 -8.17 -0.42 2.43
C ALA A 44 -9.31 -0.78 3.42
N ILE A 45 -9.82 0.21 4.15
CA ILE A 45 -10.80 0.00 5.21
C ILE A 45 -12.06 -0.67 4.65
N ALA A 46 -12.32 -1.88 5.17
CA ALA A 46 -13.53 -2.65 4.95
C ALA A 46 -14.08 -3.01 6.33
N PRO A 47 -15.12 -2.34 6.83
CA PRO A 47 -15.65 -2.54 8.17
C PRO A 47 -16.15 -3.96 8.43
N GLY A 48 -16.06 -4.41 9.68
CA GLY A 48 -16.51 -5.72 10.11
C GLY A 48 -15.38 -6.74 10.21
N TYR A 49 -15.76 -7.99 10.44
CA TYR A 49 -14.86 -9.12 10.69
C TYR A 49 -15.19 -10.30 9.78
N GLY A 50 -14.22 -10.83 9.09
CA GLY A 50 -14.40 -11.94 8.17
C GLY A 50 -15.25 -11.60 6.93
N ASP A 51 -15.70 -12.62 6.25
CA ASP A 51 -16.68 -12.55 5.15
C ASP A 51 -17.97 -13.29 5.55
N PRO A 52 -19.13 -12.98 4.96
CA PRO A 52 -20.38 -13.67 5.23
C PRO A 52 -20.33 -15.19 4.93
N ASN A 53 -21.16 -15.98 5.61
CA ASN A 53 -21.18 -17.45 5.41
C ASN A 53 -21.56 -17.88 4.00
N ASN A 54 -22.23 -17.02 3.23
CA ASN A 54 -22.60 -17.26 1.82
C ASN A 54 -21.54 -16.74 0.85
N PHE A 55 -20.31 -16.51 1.32
CA PHE A 55 -19.20 -16.02 0.51
C PHE A 55 -19.05 -16.78 -0.80
N LYS A 56 -18.89 -16.01 -1.88
CA LYS A 56 -18.52 -16.53 -3.21
C LYS A 56 -17.47 -15.60 -3.81
N LEU A 57 -16.36 -16.20 -4.29
CA LEU A 57 -15.38 -15.47 -5.07
C LEU A 57 -16.03 -14.97 -6.37
N GLY A 58 -15.73 -13.73 -6.76
CA GLY A 58 -16.32 -13.10 -7.95
C GLY A 58 -17.72 -12.50 -7.76
N ASP A 59 -18.37 -12.70 -6.60
CA ASP A 59 -19.66 -12.06 -6.26
C ASP A 59 -19.52 -11.13 -5.06
N CYS A 60 -19.33 -9.83 -5.34
CA CYS A 60 -19.10 -8.82 -4.32
C CYS A 60 -20.28 -8.62 -3.34
N ASN A 61 -21.49 -9.01 -3.71
CA ASN A 61 -22.66 -8.95 -2.82
C ASN A 61 -22.58 -9.95 -1.66
N THR A 62 -21.71 -10.95 -1.79
CA THR A 62 -21.48 -11.98 -0.77
C THR A 62 -20.20 -11.76 0.01
N GLN A 63 -19.54 -10.61 -0.17
CA GLN A 63 -18.27 -10.29 0.45
C GLN A 63 -18.35 -9.06 1.35
N ARG A 64 -17.41 -8.97 2.28
CA ARG A 64 -17.17 -7.73 3.02
C ARG A 64 -16.36 -6.78 2.14
N ASN A 65 -16.94 -5.61 1.85
CA ASN A 65 -16.41 -4.65 0.89
C ASN A 65 -15.89 -3.38 1.58
N LEU A 66 -15.21 -2.53 0.81
CA LEU A 66 -14.81 -1.19 1.28
C LEU A 66 -16.06 -0.37 1.62
N ASN A 67 -15.94 0.48 2.62
CA ASN A 67 -16.89 1.59 2.83
C ASN A 67 -16.34 2.87 2.18
N PHE A 68 -17.05 3.99 2.38
CA PHE A 68 -16.63 5.28 1.84
C PHE A 68 -15.21 5.68 2.31
N GLU A 69 -14.91 5.51 3.59
CA GLU A 69 -13.57 5.80 4.14
C GLU A 69 -12.48 4.92 3.52
N GLY A 70 -12.82 3.67 3.21
CA GLY A 70 -11.89 2.76 2.53
C GLY A 70 -11.60 3.18 1.10
N ILE A 71 -12.61 3.64 0.37
CA ILE A 71 -12.45 4.18 -0.99
C ILE A 71 -11.54 5.41 -0.95
N GLU A 72 -11.80 6.35 -0.05
CA GLU A 72 -10.97 7.56 0.10
C GLU A 72 -9.54 7.20 0.55
N GLN A 73 -9.37 6.24 1.46
CA GLN A 73 -8.05 5.74 1.84
C GLN A 73 -7.30 5.15 0.63
N ALA A 74 -7.96 4.37 -0.21
CA ALA A 74 -7.35 3.81 -1.42
C ALA A 74 -6.89 4.91 -2.38
N LYS A 75 -7.71 5.94 -2.61
CA LYS A 75 -7.32 7.12 -3.42
C LYS A 75 -6.10 7.84 -2.85
N MET A 76 -6.05 8.03 -1.53
CA MET A 76 -4.91 8.66 -0.85
C MET A 76 -3.64 7.82 -0.99
N ILE A 77 -3.72 6.50 -0.88
CA ILE A 77 -2.60 5.59 -1.10
C ILE A 77 -2.07 5.72 -2.55
N GLY A 78 -2.96 5.71 -3.53
CA GLY A 78 -2.59 5.90 -4.93
C GLY A 78 -1.92 7.25 -5.17
N ASN A 79 -2.47 8.32 -4.60
CA ASN A 79 -1.87 9.65 -4.65
C ASN A 79 -0.47 9.69 -4.01
N TYR A 80 -0.29 9.02 -2.88
CA TYR A 80 1.01 8.89 -2.24
C TYR A 80 2.05 8.27 -3.18
N PHE A 81 1.75 7.18 -3.88
CA PHE A 81 2.68 6.57 -4.83
C PHE A 81 2.98 7.49 -6.02
N ARG A 82 1.97 8.21 -6.55
CA ARG A 82 2.16 9.16 -7.66
C ARG A 82 3.06 10.33 -7.26
N ILE A 83 2.79 10.98 -6.13
CA ILE A 83 3.59 12.13 -5.63
C ILE A 83 5.04 11.71 -5.38
N ASN A 84 5.24 10.53 -4.81
CA ASN A 84 6.57 9.99 -4.51
C ASN A 84 7.24 9.36 -5.73
N LYS A 85 6.60 9.41 -6.92
CA LYS A 85 7.11 8.85 -8.17
C LYS A 85 7.52 7.38 -8.07
N ILE A 86 6.86 6.62 -7.19
CA ILE A 86 7.09 5.19 -7.05
C ILE A 86 6.49 4.49 -8.27
N LYS A 87 7.33 3.78 -9.01
CA LYS A 87 6.93 3.00 -10.18
C LYS A 87 7.05 1.52 -9.87
N PHE A 88 6.05 0.76 -10.29
CA PHE A 88 6.02 -0.68 -10.12
C PHE A 88 6.26 -1.36 -11.47
N SER A 89 7.09 -2.42 -11.46
CA SER A 89 7.29 -3.30 -12.61
C SER A 89 6.05 -4.15 -12.86
N GLU A 90 5.35 -4.53 -11.80
CA GLU A 90 4.10 -5.27 -11.85
C GLU A 90 3.24 -4.94 -10.62
N ILE A 91 1.91 -4.98 -10.79
CA ILE A 91 0.95 -4.79 -9.72
C ILE A 91 0.01 -5.99 -9.72
N LEU A 92 -0.06 -6.65 -8.56
CA LEU A 92 -0.89 -7.84 -8.34
C LEU A 92 -1.91 -7.59 -7.24
N SER A 93 -3.09 -8.17 -7.38
CA SER A 93 -4.16 -8.10 -6.38
C SER A 93 -4.73 -9.47 -6.08
N SER A 94 -5.10 -9.69 -4.82
CA SER A 94 -6.04 -10.76 -4.48
C SER A 94 -7.35 -10.59 -5.25
N GLU A 95 -8.03 -11.70 -5.55
CA GLU A 95 -9.32 -11.75 -6.25
C GLU A 95 -10.51 -11.33 -5.36
N TRP A 96 -10.31 -11.00 -4.07
CA TRP A 96 -11.34 -10.47 -3.18
C TRP A 96 -11.75 -9.05 -3.56
N CYS A 97 -13.04 -8.78 -3.60
CA CYS A 97 -13.58 -7.48 -4.03
C CYS A 97 -12.95 -6.30 -3.29
N ARG A 98 -12.73 -6.37 -1.98
CA ARG A 98 -12.06 -5.29 -1.22
C ARG A 98 -10.62 -5.02 -1.67
N CYS A 99 -9.91 -6.04 -2.21
CA CYS A 99 -8.58 -5.84 -2.78
C CYS A 99 -8.67 -5.23 -4.18
N LEU A 100 -9.60 -5.73 -5.00
CA LEU A 100 -9.88 -5.20 -6.34
C LEU A 100 -10.34 -3.75 -6.27
N ASP A 101 -11.24 -3.41 -5.35
CA ASP A 101 -11.70 -2.04 -5.12
C ASP A 101 -10.55 -1.15 -4.61
N THR A 102 -9.67 -1.68 -3.73
CA THR A 102 -8.50 -0.93 -3.27
C THR A 102 -7.63 -0.54 -4.45
N ILE A 103 -7.19 -1.51 -5.27
CA ILE A 103 -6.28 -1.23 -6.37
C ILE A 103 -6.92 -0.38 -7.46
N SER A 104 -8.20 -0.59 -7.77
CA SER A 104 -8.94 0.20 -8.75
C SER A 104 -9.04 1.67 -8.33
N ASN A 105 -9.33 1.94 -7.05
CA ASN A 105 -9.43 3.32 -6.55
C ASN A 105 -8.07 4.00 -6.34
N MET A 106 -6.97 3.26 -6.26
CA MET A 106 -5.62 3.83 -6.23
C MET A 106 -5.23 4.48 -7.56
N ASP A 107 -5.74 4.01 -8.68
CA ASP A 107 -5.49 4.54 -10.03
C ASP A 107 -3.99 4.76 -10.31
N ILE A 108 -3.21 3.69 -10.21
CA ILE A 108 -1.74 3.73 -10.35
C ILE A 108 -1.20 2.88 -11.50
N GLY A 109 -2.06 2.45 -12.40
CA GLY A 109 -1.69 1.71 -13.60
C GLY A 109 -2.40 0.35 -13.73
N LYS A 110 -1.94 -0.45 -14.70
CA LYS A 110 -2.52 -1.78 -14.96
C LYS A 110 -2.12 -2.77 -13.88
N TRP A 111 -3.05 -3.60 -13.47
CA TRP A 111 -2.85 -4.65 -12.48
C TRP A 111 -3.48 -5.97 -12.95
N LYS A 112 -3.16 -7.05 -12.25
CA LYS A 112 -3.68 -8.41 -12.50
C LYS A 112 -4.11 -9.04 -11.19
N GLU A 113 -5.13 -9.88 -11.26
CA GLU A 113 -5.50 -10.79 -10.19
C GLU A 113 -4.45 -11.90 -10.05
N PHE A 114 -4.24 -12.35 -8.81
CA PHE A 114 -3.31 -13.42 -8.49
C PHE A 114 -3.79 -14.21 -7.28
N GLU A 115 -4.16 -15.46 -7.49
CA GLU A 115 -4.67 -16.38 -6.47
C GLU A 115 -3.74 -16.51 -5.26
N GLY A 116 -2.42 -16.43 -5.46
CA GLY A 116 -1.42 -16.47 -4.37
C GLY A 116 -1.51 -15.31 -3.36
N LEU A 117 -2.41 -14.34 -3.58
CA LEU A 117 -2.71 -13.24 -2.67
C LEU A 117 -4.08 -13.37 -1.97
N ASN A 118 -4.81 -14.45 -2.22
CA ASN A 118 -6.14 -14.69 -1.68
C ASN A 118 -6.12 -14.95 -0.17
N SER A 119 -7.20 -14.52 0.50
CA SER A 119 -7.33 -14.73 1.95
C SER A 119 -7.64 -16.18 2.26
N PHE A 120 -6.84 -16.80 3.10
CA PHE A 120 -7.15 -18.10 3.70
C PHE A 120 -7.80 -17.96 5.10
N PHE A 121 -8.17 -16.76 5.50
CA PHE A 121 -8.95 -16.54 6.71
C PHE A 121 -10.33 -17.17 6.56
N GLN A 122 -10.83 -17.84 7.61
CA GLN A 122 -12.08 -18.64 7.59
C GLN A 122 -12.08 -19.80 6.57
N ASN A 123 -10.91 -20.20 6.04
CA ASN A 123 -10.74 -21.30 5.10
C ASN A 123 -11.48 -21.13 3.74
N TYR A 124 -11.76 -19.90 3.32
CA TYR A 124 -12.34 -19.62 1.99
C TYR A 124 -11.35 -19.85 0.84
N SER A 125 -10.06 -19.91 1.13
CA SER A 125 -9.02 -20.40 0.21
C SER A 125 -8.11 -21.41 0.90
N ASP A 126 -7.54 -22.31 0.12
CA ASP A 126 -6.52 -23.25 0.62
C ASP A 126 -5.22 -22.50 0.95
N LYS A 127 -4.90 -22.43 2.26
CA LYS A 127 -3.67 -21.82 2.76
C LYS A 127 -2.42 -22.38 2.11
N SER A 128 -2.35 -23.70 1.90
CA SER A 128 -1.17 -24.37 1.32
C SER A 128 -0.96 -23.95 -0.12
N LEU A 129 -2.03 -23.93 -0.92
CA LEU A 129 -2.00 -23.50 -2.31
C LEU A 129 -1.61 -22.03 -2.44
N VAL A 130 -2.30 -21.13 -1.72
CA VAL A 130 -2.01 -19.68 -1.71
C VAL A 130 -0.54 -19.43 -1.36
N THR A 131 -0.06 -20.05 -0.27
CA THR A 131 1.32 -19.87 0.18
C THR A 131 2.32 -20.40 -0.85
N LYS A 132 2.07 -21.57 -1.44
CA LYS A 132 2.92 -22.16 -2.49
C LYS A 132 3.00 -21.26 -3.73
N LEU A 133 1.86 -20.74 -4.19
CA LEU A 133 1.81 -19.85 -5.36
C LEU A 133 2.56 -18.55 -5.07
N LEU A 134 2.36 -17.98 -3.88
CA LEU A 134 3.04 -16.74 -3.49
C LEU A 134 4.55 -16.93 -3.40
N TYR A 135 5.06 -17.97 -2.74
CA TYR A 135 6.51 -18.25 -2.71
C TYR A 135 7.08 -18.49 -4.10
N LYS A 136 6.35 -19.21 -4.98
CA LYS A 136 6.78 -19.39 -6.37
C LYS A 136 6.94 -18.03 -7.07
N LYS A 137 5.98 -17.11 -6.89
CA LYS A 137 6.06 -15.76 -7.46
C LYS A 137 7.22 -14.97 -6.86
N LEU A 138 7.37 -14.94 -5.53
CA LEU A 138 8.46 -14.22 -4.86
C LEU A 138 9.84 -14.66 -5.35
N ASN A 139 10.03 -15.95 -5.60
CA ASN A 139 11.30 -16.50 -6.11
C ASN A 139 11.61 -16.13 -7.57
N THR A 140 10.67 -15.54 -8.32
CA THR A 140 10.90 -15.08 -9.70
C THR A 140 11.16 -13.58 -9.81
N ILE A 141 11.03 -12.84 -8.71
CA ILE A 141 11.21 -11.38 -8.68
C ILE A 141 12.71 -11.06 -8.70
N LYS A 142 13.11 -10.21 -9.63
CA LYS A 142 14.50 -9.75 -9.76
C LYS A 142 14.78 -8.58 -8.82
N ASP A 143 16.06 -8.37 -8.52
CA ASP A 143 16.48 -7.33 -7.56
C ASP A 143 16.12 -5.91 -8.01
N GLU A 144 16.15 -5.66 -9.33
CA GLU A 144 15.81 -4.36 -9.93
C GLU A 144 14.31 -4.10 -10.10
N GLU A 145 13.45 -5.10 -9.87
CA GLU A 145 12.01 -4.96 -9.93
C GLU A 145 11.45 -4.42 -8.62
N LEU A 146 10.33 -3.72 -8.69
CA LEU A 146 9.51 -3.37 -7.53
C LEU A 146 8.08 -3.80 -7.83
N ILE A 147 7.56 -4.74 -7.05
CA ILE A 147 6.23 -5.31 -7.24
C ILE A 147 5.31 -4.83 -6.12
N LEU A 148 4.11 -4.35 -6.48
CA LEU A 148 3.05 -4.09 -5.51
C LEU A 148 2.11 -5.29 -5.43
N MET A 149 1.81 -5.75 -4.22
CA MET A 149 0.91 -6.86 -3.93
C MET A 149 -0.19 -6.43 -2.97
N VAL A 150 -1.41 -6.20 -3.49
CA VAL A 150 -2.60 -5.85 -2.69
C VAL A 150 -3.26 -7.12 -2.18
N THR A 151 -3.30 -7.29 -0.85
CA THR A 151 -3.73 -8.55 -0.24
C THR A 151 -4.32 -8.35 1.17
N HIS A 152 -4.27 -9.36 2.00
CA HIS A 152 -4.86 -9.47 3.32
C HIS A 152 -3.80 -9.60 4.42
N GLN A 153 -4.12 -9.14 5.63
CA GLN A 153 -3.19 -9.21 6.76
C GLN A 153 -2.65 -10.63 7.02
N VAL A 154 -3.49 -11.67 6.83
CA VAL A 154 -3.07 -13.06 7.10
C VAL A 154 -2.03 -13.55 6.10
N VAL A 155 -2.13 -13.11 4.84
CA VAL A 155 -1.17 -13.42 3.78
C VAL A 155 0.15 -12.68 4.02
N ILE A 156 0.06 -11.39 4.36
CA ILE A 156 1.26 -10.57 4.69
C ILE A 156 1.96 -11.17 5.91
N ALA A 157 1.20 -11.48 6.98
CA ALA A 157 1.77 -12.06 8.19
C ALA A 157 2.43 -13.43 7.96
N GLN A 158 1.89 -14.25 7.04
CA GLN A 158 2.46 -15.55 6.70
C GLN A 158 3.87 -15.43 6.10
N ILE A 159 4.13 -14.38 5.33
CA ILE A 159 5.43 -14.16 4.66
C ILE A 159 6.39 -13.35 5.53
N THR A 160 5.88 -12.32 6.23
CA THR A 160 6.72 -11.29 6.85
C THR A 160 6.69 -11.33 8.38
N GLY A 161 5.78 -12.09 8.99
CA GLY A 161 5.50 -12.04 10.43
C GLY A 161 4.78 -10.77 10.89
N ILE A 162 4.43 -9.84 10.00
CA ILE A 162 3.85 -8.54 10.31
C ILE A 162 2.39 -8.50 9.88
N SER A 163 1.50 -8.05 10.78
CA SER A 163 0.07 -7.84 10.53
C SER A 163 -0.24 -6.35 10.44
N PRO A 164 -0.23 -5.72 9.25
CA PRO A 164 -0.49 -4.30 9.12
C PRO A 164 -1.99 -3.98 9.32
N SER A 165 -2.30 -2.73 9.68
CA SER A 165 -3.67 -2.18 9.65
C SER A 165 -4.20 -2.08 8.21
N SER A 166 -5.50 -1.82 8.02
CA SER A 166 -6.07 -1.56 6.69
C SER A 166 -5.37 -0.39 6.00
N GLY A 167 -4.99 -0.56 4.74
CA GLY A 167 -4.17 0.39 3.99
C GLY A 167 -2.71 0.46 4.44
N GLY A 168 -2.29 -0.35 5.44
CA GLY A 168 -0.91 -0.42 5.89
C GLY A 168 -0.04 -1.22 4.93
N MET A 169 1.25 -0.88 4.87
CA MET A 169 2.22 -1.47 3.96
C MET A 169 3.33 -2.18 4.70
N VAL A 170 3.78 -3.30 4.14
CA VAL A 170 5.00 -3.98 4.57
C VAL A 170 5.94 -4.06 3.38
N LEU A 171 7.08 -3.39 3.49
CA LEU A 171 8.18 -3.48 2.54
C LEU A 171 8.92 -4.78 2.78
N TYR A 172 9.22 -5.52 1.72
CA TYR A 172 9.85 -6.82 1.81
C TYR A 172 10.95 -6.98 0.76
N SER A 173 12.06 -7.57 1.17
CA SER A 173 13.17 -7.93 0.29
C SER A 173 13.18 -9.44 0.09
N THR A 174 12.99 -9.91 -1.14
CA THR A 174 13.12 -11.34 -1.46
C THR A 174 14.56 -11.82 -1.36
N LEU A 175 15.55 -10.90 -1.52
CA LEU A 175 16.97 -11.19 -1.49
C LEU A 175 17.45 -11.64 -0.10
N ASN A 176 16.94 -11.03 0.96
CA ASN A 176 17.45 -11.27 2.32
C ASN A 176 16.35 -11.59 3.34
N GLY A 177 15.07 -11.68 2.91
CA GLY A 177 13.94 -11.98 3.77
C GLY A 177 13.57 -10.87 4.76
N LYS A 178 14.21 -9.71 4.72
CA LYS A 178 13.93 -8.61 5.66
C LYS A 178 12.62 -7.91 5.32
N SER A 179 11.90 -7.53 6.38
CA SER A 179 10.61 -6.84 6.29
C SER A 179 10.64 -5.56 7.12
N LYS A 180 9.93 -4.53 6.66
CA LYS A 180 9.73 -3.27 7.41
C LYS A 180 8.29 -2.81 7.28
N ASN A 181 7.61 -2.65 8.41
CA ASN A 181 6.27 -2.05 8.44
C ASN A 181 6.34 -0.54 8.21
N ILE A 182 5.50 -0.04 7.32
CA ILE A 182 5.35 1.39 7.06
C ILE A 182 3.92 1.80 7.36
N VAL A 183 3.77 2.75 8.26
CA VAL A 183 2.50 3.44 8.53
C VAL A 183 2.58 4.79 7.84
N ILE A 184 1.75 5.01 6.83
CA ILE A 184 1.68 6.29 6.13
C ILE A 184 0.51 7.07 6.73
N ASN A 185 0.80 8.27 7.24
CA ASN A 185 -0.22 9.23 7.59
C ASN A 185 -0.69 9.92 6.31
N TYR A 186 -1.86 9.51 5.82
CA TYR A 186 -2.51 10.09 4.64
C TYR A 186 -3.28 11.39 4.97
N LYS A 187 -2.75 12.24 5.85
CA LYS A 187 -3.37 13.54 6.16
C LYS A 187 -2.92 14.61 5.19
#